data_a2a188661cb4183310aa77a69479f308
#
_entry.id   a2a188661cb4183310aa77a69479f308
#
_cell.length_a   1.000
_cell.length_b   1.000
_cell.length_c   1.000
_cell.angle_alpha   90.00
_cell.angle_beta   90.00
_cell.angle_gamma   90.00
#
_symmetry.space_group_name_H-M   'P 1'
#
loop_
_entity.id
_entity.type
_entity.pdbx_description
1 polymer ?
#
loop_
_entity_poly.entity_id
_entity_poly.type
_entity_poly.pdbx_seq_one_letter_code
_entity_poly.pdbx_strand_id
1 'polypeptide(L)'
;MKLKQKQRLERNKITFILGLIILGLLNALTLLGFVDATADKSVVLARMVVNVILLVIFFVGHVRYRGDRKFVMISLSCMFLTYAVMILSNKNVVFYAFMYLIMLTVMLYRDIRLARISAIAMGALNVISGILHFVKYPGTRSESVVQIVFAISFGVVMCIAVDLQARHHVEDTDAIKSQMDAAARVADE
;
A
#
# COMPACT_ATOMS: atom_id res chain seq x y z
N MET A 1 -16.47 -8.16 22.79
CA MET A 1 -16.61 -8.45 21.34
C MET A 1 -17.00 -7.22 20.51
N LYS A 2 -17.94 -6.38 20.95
CA LYS A 2 -18.43 -5.19 20.23
C LYS A 2 -17.35 -4.11 19.95
N LEU A 3 -16.41 -3.84 20.88
CA LEU A 3 -15.40 -2.78 20.71
C LEU A 3 -14.40 -3.09 19.57
N LYS A 4 -13.87 -4.32 19.51
CA LYS A 4 -12.94 -4.75 18.43
C LYS A 4 -13.59 -4.70 17.07
N GLN A 5 -14.89 -4.99 16.97
CA GLN A 5 -15.64 -4.94 15.72
C GLN A 5 -15.84 -3.50 15.25
N LYS A 6 -16.16 -2.56 16.17
CA LYS A 6 -16.27 -1.13 15.86
C LYS A 6 -14.94 -0.55 15.36
N GLN A 7 -13.84 -0.86 16.04
CA GLN A 7 -12.51 -0.43 15.60
C GLN A 7 -12.12 -0.95 14.20
N ARG A 8 -12.48 -2.21 13.87
CA ARG A 8 -12.26 -2.77 12.52
C ARG A 8 -13.07 -2.03 11.47
N LEU A 9 -14.33 -1.74 11.78
CA LEU A 9 -15.21 -1.01 10.85
C LEU A 9 -14.66 0.38 10.52
N GLU A 10 -14.19 1.11 11.54
CA GLU A 10 -13.59 2.44 11.36
C GLU A 10 -12.29 2.37 10.52
N ARG A 11 -11.39 1.41 10.82
CA ARG A 11 -10.17 1.22 10.01
C ARG A 11 -10.49 0.87 8.57
N ASN A 12 -11.44 -0.03 8.33
CA ASN A 12 -11.86 -0.40 6.99
C ASN A 12 -12.48 0.78 6.24
N LYS A 13 -13.20 1.68 6.93
CA LYS A 13 -13.72 2.91 6.34
C LYS A 13 -12.60 3.85 5.90
N ILE A 14 -11.59 4.05 6.75
CA ILE A 14 -10.43 4.88 6.41
C ILE A 14 -9.67 4.27 5.23
N THR A 15 -9.43 2.96 5.24
CA THR A 15 -8.78 2.25 4.11
C THR A 15 -9.58 2.36 2.83
N PHE A 16 -10.90 2.32 2.91
CA PHE A 16 -11.75 2.51 1.74
C PHE A 16 -11.56 3.91 1.15
N ILE A 17 -11.56 4.95 1.99
CA ILE A 17 -11.36 6.33 1.54
C ILE A 17 -9.97 6.52 0.93
N LEU A 18 -8.91 6.05 1.62
CA LEU A 18 -7.55 6.14 1.11
C LEU A 18 -7.36 5.32 -0.17
N GLY A 19 -7.88 4.10 -0.21
CA GLY A 19 -7.84 3.25 -1.39
C GLY A 19 -8.55 3.89 -2.58
N LEU A 20 -9.71 4.53 -2.36
CA LEU A 20 -10.43 5.25 -3.39
C LEU A 20 -9.62 6.44 -3.94
N ILE A 21 -8.96 7.19 -3.06
CA ILE A 21 -8.09 8.29 -3.46
C ILE A 21 -6.90 7.77 -4.29
N ILE A 22 -6.20 6.74 -3.79
CA ILE A 22 -5.03 6.18 -4.47
C ILE A 22 -5.41 5.59 -5.83
N LEU A 23 -6.43 4.72 -5.87
CA LEU A 23 -6.90 4.10 -7.10
C LEU A 23 -7.48 5.15 -8.07
N GLY A 24 -8.19 6.15 -7.55
CA GLY A 24 -8.70 7.26 -8.34
C GLY A 24 -7.58 8.09 -9.00
N LEU A 25 -6.55 8.44 -8.25
CA LEU A 25 -5.37 9.15 -8.77
C LEU A 25 -4.63 8.33 -9.82
N LEU A 26 -4.38 7.04 -9.57
CA LEU A 26 -3.71 6.16 -10.53
C LEU A 26 -4.53 5.99 -11.82
N ASN A 27 -5.87 5.90 -11.71
CA ASN A 27 -6.74 5.87 -12.88
C ASN A 27 -6.74 7.20 -13.65
N ALA A 28 -6.81 8.34 -12.94
CA ALA A 28 -6.72 9.67 -13.58
C ALA A 28 -5.39 9.84 -14.33
N LEU A 29 -4.28 9.42 -13.72
CA LEU A 29 -2.97 9.45 -14.38
C LEU A 29 -2.90 8.51 -15.61
N THR A 30 -3.61 7.38 -15.56
CA THR A 30 -3.73 6.50 -16.75
C THR A 30 -4.46 7.20 -17.88
N LEU A 31 -5.54 7.96 -17.56
CA LEU A 31 -6.28 8.73 -18.57
C LEU A 31 -5.41 9.80 -19.26
N LEU A 32 -4.49 10.44 -18.52
CA LEU A 32 -3.56 11.40 -19.12
C LEU A 32 -2.68 10.77 -20.22
N GLY A 33 -2.45 9.45 -20.17
CA GLY A 33 -1.76 8.73 -21.24
C GLY A 33 -2.48 8.78 -22.61
N PHE A 34 -3.79 9.06 -22.66
CA PHE A 34 -4.49 9.29 -23.93
C PHE A 34 -4.16 10.63 -24.55
N VAL A 35 -3.79 11.62 -23.75
CA VAL A 35 -3.40 12.96 -24.22
C VAL A 35 -1.96 12.97 -24.70
N ASP A 36 -1.11 12.07 -24.17
CA ASP A 36 0.27 11.94 -24.59
C ASP A 36 0.35 11.37 -26.02
N ALA A 37 0.86 12.17 -26.95
CA ALA A 37 1.01 11.79 -28.36
C ALA A 37 2.04 10.65 -28.56
N THR A 38 2.97 10.47 -27.62
CA THR A 38 4.04 9.45 -27.70
C THR A 38 3.63 8.11 -27.07
N ALA A 39 2.49 8.07 -26.38
CA ALA A 39 2.02 6.86 -25.70
C ALA A 39 1.33 5.90 -26.70
N ASP A 40 1.61 4.61 -26.55
CA ASP A 40 0.88 3.57 -27.26
C ASP A 40 -0.53 3.46 -26.69
N LYS A 41 -1.52 3.86 -27.50
CA LYS A 41 -2.93 3.90 -27.11
C LYS A 41 -3.49 2.52 -26.72
N SER A 42 -2.99 1.45 -27.34
CA SER A 42 -3.40 0.08 -27.02
C SER A 42 -2.95 -0.31 -25.61
N VAL A 43 -1.73 0.05 -25.21
CA VAL A 43 -1.20 -0.18 -23.88
C VAL A 43 -1.94 0.67 -22.83
N VAL A 44 -2.27 1.92 -23.15
CA VAL A 44 -3.06 2.80 -22.26
C VAL A 44 -4.45 2.21 -22.04
N LEU A 45 -5.12 1.75 -23.12
CA LEU A 45 -6.44 1.12 -23.03
C LEU A 45 -6.41 -0.16 -22.20
N ALA A 46 -5.42 -1.04 -22.42
CA ALA A 46 -5.27 -2.26 -21.64
C ALA A 46 -5.09 -1.98 -20.14
N ARG A 47 -4.26 -0.98 -19.79
CA ARG A 47 -4.10 -0.52 -18.39
C ARG A 47 -5.42 -0.02 -17.80
N MET A 48 -6.17 0.78 -18.57
CA MET A 48 -7.45 1.29 -18.13
C MET A 48 -8.44 0.17 -17.81
N VAL A 49 -8.54 -0.82 -18.68
CA VAL A 49 -9.43 -1.97 -18.48
C VAL A 49 -9.06 -2.72 -17.19
N VAL A 50 -7.77 -3.03 -16.99
CA VAL A 50 -7.31 -3.70 -15.78
C VAL A 50 -7.60 -2.87 -14.53
N ASN A 51 -7.31 -1.57 -14.56
CA ASN A 51 -7.53 -0.68 -13.43
C ASN A 51 -9.01 -0.53 -13.08
N VAL A 52 -9.90 -0.47 -14.07
CA VAL A 52 -11.36 -0.44 -13.85
C VAL A 52 -11.85 -1.74 -13.22
N ILE A 53 -11.36 -2.89 -13.69
CA ILE A 53 -11.69 -4.20 -13.09
C ILE A 53 -11.26 -4.22 -11.62
N LEU A 54 -10.02 -3.80 -11.31
CA LEU A 54 -9.51 -3.74 -9.94
C LEU A 54 -10.33 -2.77 -9.06
N LEU A 55 -10.75 -1.65 -9.61
CA LEU A 55 -11.62 -0.69 -8.92
C LEU A 55 -13.00 -1.32 -8.59
N VAL A 56 -13.59 -2.06 -9.52
CA VAL A 56 -14.85 -2.79 -9.30
C VAL A 56 -14.67 -3.84 -8.20
N ILE A 57 -13.60 -4.64 -8.25
CA ILE A 57 -13.28 -5.63 -7.21
C ILE A 57 -13.12 -4.97 -5.84
N PHE A 58 -12.46 -3.82 -5.79
CA PHE A 58 -12.29 -3.04 -4.56
C PHE A 58 -13.64 -2.58 -3.97
N PHE A 59 -14.55 -2.05 -4.80
CA PHE A 59 -15.89 -1.64 -4.37
C PHE A 59 -16.74 -2.82 -3.88
N VAL A 60 -16.78 -3.90 -4.65
CA VAL A 60 -17.49 -5.13 -4.27
C VAL A 60 -16.93 -5.70 -2.97
N GLY A 61 -15.61 -5.70 -2.83
CA GLY A 61 -14.92 -6.09 -1.60
C GLY A 61 -15.35 -5.24 -0.39
N HIS A 62 -15.48 -3.92 -0.57
CA HIS A 62 -15.95 -3.03 0.49
C HIS A 62 -17.39 -3.33 0.90
N VAL A 63 -18.30 -3.46 -0.06
CA VAL A 63 -19.71 -3.72 0.22
C VAL A 63 -19.89 -5.07 0.94
N ARG A 64 -19.20 -6.12 0.46
CA ARG A 64 -19.38 -7.49 0.97
C ARG A 64 -18.65 -7.77 2.28
N TYR A 65 -17.49 -7.12 2.52
CA TYR A 65 -16.59 -7.42 3.65
C TYR A 65 -16.29 -6.20 4.52
N ARG A 66 -17.23 -5.26 4.64
CA ARG A 66 -17.05 -3.95 5.31
C ARG A 66 -16.46 -4.04 6.73
N GLY A 67 -16.81 -5.08 7.50
CA GLY A 67 -16.33 -5.30 8.87
C GLY A 67 -15.32 -6.44 9.01
N ASP A 68 -14.88 -7.06 7.91
CA ASP A 68 -14.00 -8.23 7.90
C ASP A 68 -12.55 -7.84 7.54
N ARG A 69 -11.59 -8.62 8.05
CA ARG A 69 -10.18 -8.55 7.65
C ARG A 69 -9.97 -8.87 6.15
N LYS A 70 -10.89 -9.61 5.53
CA LYS A 70 -10.85 -9.92 4.10
C LYS A 70 -10.87 -8.67 3.23
N PHE A 71 -11.59 -7.62 3.64
CA PHE A 71 -11.60 -6.35 2.91
C PHE A 71 -10.19 -5.73 2.83
N VAL A 72 -9.44 -5.78 3.93
CA VAL A 72 -8.05 -5.27 3.95
C VAL A 72 -7.19 -5.95 2.89
N MET A 73 -7.24 -7.28 2.84
CA MET A 73 -6.45 -8.05 1.88
C MET A 73 -6.86 -7.73 0.44
N ILE A 74 -8.16 -7.65 0.16
CA ILE A 74 -8.67 -7.27 -1.16
C ILE A 74 -8.23 -5.86 -1.54
N SER A 75 -8.39 -4.91 -0.61
CA SER A 75 -8.03 -3.50 -0.83
C SER A 75 -6.55 -3.32 -1.13
N LEU A 76 -5.68 -3.91 -0.31
CA LEU A 76 -4.23 -3.85 -0.52
C LEU A 76 -3.80 -4.55 -1.81
N SER A 77 -4.40 -5.70 -2.13
CA SER A 77 -4.13 -6.40 -3.39
C SER A 77 -4.53 -5.56 -4.60
N CYS A 78 -5.70 -4.91 -4.57
CA CYS A 78 -6.11 -4.01 -5.67
C CYS A 78 -5.15 -2.83 -5.82
N MET A 79 -4.78 -2.16 -4.72
CA MET A 79 -3.83 -1.05 -4.77
C MET A 79 -2.46 -1.49 -5.28
N PHE A 80 -1.95 -2.62 -4.80
CA PHE A 80 -0.66 -3.17 -5.22
C PHE A 80 -0.66 -3.55 -6.70
N LEU A 81 -1.69 -4.24 -7.19
CA LEU A 81 -1.79 -4.66 -8.59
C LEU A 81 -1.96 -3.44 -9.52
N THR A 82 -2.79 -2.46 -9.16
CA THR A 82 -2.92 -1.22 -9.93
C THR A 82 -1.57 -0.50 -10.02
N TYR A 83 -0.87 -0.39 -8.89
CA TYR A 83 0.46 0.20 -8.84
C TYR A 83 1.47 -0.58 -9.70
N ALA A 84 1.48 -1.93 -9.61
CA ALA A 84 2.36 -2.78 -10.41
C ALA A 84 2.14 -2.60 -11.92
N VAL A 85 0.88 -2.58 -12.35
CA VAL A 85 0.52 -2.30 -13.75
C VAL A 85 1.05 -0.95 -14.18
N MET A 86 0.90 0.08 -13.35
CA MET A 86 1.38 1.42 -13.66
C MET A 86 2.89 1.51 -13.78
N ILE A 87 3.63 1.00 -12.78
CA ILE A 87 5.08 1.16 -12.73
C ILE A 87 5.82 0.30 -13.75
N LEU A 88 5.28 -0.88 -14.10
CA LEU A 88 5.90 -1.76 -15.08
C LEU A 88 5.61 -1.37 -16.53
N SER A 89 4.50 -0.69 -16.79
CA SER A 89 4.04 -0.39 -18.13
C SER A 89 4.22 1.09 -18.54
N ASN A 90 4.59 1.97 -17.62
CA ASN A 90 4.79 3.39 -17.90
C ASN A 90 6.28 3.71 -18.07
N LYS A 91 6.61 4.60 -19.03
CA LYS A 91 7.97 5.09 -19.21
C LYS A 91 8.40 6.06 -18.11
N ASN A 92 7.45 6.71 -17.46
CA ASN A 92 7.71 7.70 -16.44
C ASN A 92 7.93 7.03 -15.08
N VAL A 93 9.15 7.12 -14.57
CA VAL A 93 9.57 6.51 -13.30
C VAL A 93 9.04 7.23 -12.06
N VAL A 94 8.47 8.44 -12.19
CA VAL A 94 7.94 9.22 -11.03
C VAL A 94 6.85 8.47 -10.27
N PHE A 95 6.20 7.49 -10.90
CA PHE A 95 5.18 6.66 -10.25
C PHE A 95 5.67 5.87 -9.04
N TYR A 96 6.99 5.70 -8.85
CA TYR A 96 7.53 5.03 -7.67
C TYR A 96 7.09 5.70 -6.35
N ALA A 97 6.80 7.00 -6.37
CA ALA A 97 6.36 7.72 -5.18
C ALA A 97 5.03 7.20 -4.59
N PHE A 98 4.18 6.58 -5.41
CA PHE A 98 2.92 6.00 -4.92
C PHE A 98 3.10 4.84 -3.94
N MET A 99 4.28 4.21 -3.91
CA MET A 99 4.57 3.17 -2.92
C MET A 99 4.42 3.69 -1.48
N TYR A 100 4.79 4.97 -1.22
CA TYR A 100 4.65 5.58 0.10
C TYR A 100 3.19 5.68 0.54
N LEU A 101 2.28 6.07 -0.37
CA LEU A 101 0.85 6.18 -0.08
C LEU A 101 0.22 4.82 0.23
N ILE A 102 0.61 3.79 -0.53
CA ILE A 102 0.14 2.43 -0.29
C ILE A 102 0.64 1.92 1.06
N MET A 103 1.93 2.14 1.37
CA MET A 103 2.49 1.72 2.65
C MET A 103 1.89 2.47 3.84
N LEU A 104 1.57 3.76 3.70
CA LEU A 104 0.81 4.50 4.72
C LEU A 104 -0.50 3.79 5.05
N THR A 105 -1.22 3.31 4.02
CA THR A 105 -2.46 2.55 4.21
C THR A 105 -2.21 1.23 4.94
N VAL A 106 -1.12 0.53 4.63
CA VAL A 106 -0.73 -0.72 5.32
C VAL A 106 -0.45 -0.48 6.79
N MET A 107 0.28 0.60 7.13
CA MET A 107 0.65 0.95 8.50
C MET A 107 -0.56 1.22 9.41
N LEU A 108 -1.68 1.68 8.87
CA LEU A 108 -2.92 1.90 9.62
C LEU A 108 -3.47 0.63 10.29
N TYR A 109 -3.14 -0.55 9.76
CA TYR A 109 -3.62 -1.82 10.31
C TYR A 109 -2.82 -2.33 11.50
N ARG A 110 -1.66 -1.77 11.79
CA ARG A 110 -0.77 -2.20 12.87
C ARG A 110 -0.47 -3.71 12.82
N ASP A 111 -0.51 -4.31 11.63
CA ASP A 111 -0.16 -5.71 11.40
C ASP A 111 1.28 -5.77 10.87
N ILE A 112 2.20 -6.12 11.77
CA ILE A 112 3.65 -6.14 11.50
C ILE A 112 3.99 -7.09 10.37
N ARG A 113 3.34 -8.26 10.30
CA ARG A 113 3.59 -9.24 9.23
C ARG A 113 3.16 -8.70 7.88
N LEU A 114 1.96 -8.10 7.84
CA LEU A 114 1.44 -7.47 6.63
C LEU A 114 2.33 -6.32 6.18
N ALA A 115 2.79 -5.48 7.11
CA ALA A 115 3.66 -4.35 6.81
C ALA A 115 5.03 -4.81 6.25
N ARG A 116 5.66 -5.82 6.85
CA ARG A 116 6.93 -6.39 6.34
C ARG A 116 6.78 -6.98 4.95
N ILE A 117 5.78 -7.82 4.72
CA ILE A 117 5.54 -8.45 3.42
C ILE A 117 5.29 -7.38 2.35
N SER A 118 4.46 -6.37 2.67
CA SER A 118 4.15 -5.29 1.75
C SER A 118 5.39 -4.43 1.44
N ALA A 119 6.21 -4.12 2.43
CA ALA A 119 7.44 -3.34 2.25
C ALA A 119 8.44 -4.07 1.33
N ILE A 120 8.66 -5.37 1.57
CA ILE A 120 9.54 -6.20 0.74
C ILE A 120 8.99 -6.30 -0.69
N ALA A 121 7.69 -6.58 -0.85
CA ALA A 121 7.07 -6.72 -2.16
C ALA A 121 7.12 -5.40 -2.96
N MET A 122 6.86 -4.26 -2.31
CA MET A 122 6.93 -2.94 -2.94
C MET A 122 8.38 -2.57 -3.29
N GLY A 123 9.33 -2.81 -2.40
CA GLY A 123 10.75 -2.58 -2.67
C GLY A 123 11.24 -3.41 -3.86
N ALA A 124 10.95 -4.72 -3.85
CA ALA A 124 11.32 -5.63 -4.94
C ALA A 124 10.70 -5.21 -6.28
N LEU A 125 9.41 -4.87 -6.30
CA LEU A 125 8.73 -4.42 -7.52
C LEU A 125 9.37 -3.15 -8.09
N ASN A 126 9.74 -2.19 -7.25
CA ASN A 126 10.39 -0.96 -7.69
C ASN A 126 11.81 -1.20 -8.20
N VAL A 127 12.58 -2.08 -7.56
CA VAL A 127 13.91 -2.47 -8.05
C VAL A 127 13.80 -3.16 -9.41
N ILE A 128 12.89 -4.13 -9.55
CA ILE A 128 12.66 -4.84 -10.82
C ILE A 128 12.25 -3.84 -11.91
N SER A 129 11.29 -2.95 -11.61
CA SER A 129 10.85 -1.91 -12.55
C SER A 129 12.01 -0.99 -12.94
N GLY A 130 12.82 -0.53 -11.99
CA GLY A 130 13.98 0.31 -12.25
C GLY A 130 15.00 -0.38 -13.17
N ILE A 131 15.28 -1.66 -12.94
CA ILE A 131 16.18 -2.45 -13.79
C ILE A 131 15.61 -2.59 -15.21
N LEU A 132 14.33 -2.92 -15.34
CA LEU A 132 13.66 -3.04 -16.63
C LEU A 132 13.68 -1.73 -17.41
N HIS A 133 13.42 -0.59 -16.75
CA HIS A 133 13.49 0.73 -17.36
C HIS A 133 14.91 1.10 -17.77
N PHE A 134 15.91 0.81 -16.92
CA PHE A 134 17.33 1.05 -17.23
C PHE A 134 17.77 0.35 -18.51
N VAL A 135 17.31 -0.88 -18.72
CA VAL A 135 17.63 -1.67 -19.90
C VAL A 135 16.82 -1.21 -21.14
N LYS A 136 15.52 -0.97 -20.93
CA LYS A 136 14.58 -0.73 -22.06
C LYS A 136 14.62 0.71 -22.58
N TYR A 137 14.90 1.69 -21.70
CA TYR A 137 14.83 3.12 -22.01
C TYR A 137 16.16 3.83 -21.72
N PRO A 138 17.14 3.83 -22.67
CA PRO A 138 18.46 4.43 -22.42
C PRO A 138 18.43 5.90 -22.03
N GLY A 139 17.42 6.66 -22.53
CA GLY A 139 17.26 8.09 -22.22
C GLY A 139 16.84 8.40 -20.78
N THR A 140 16.34 7.39 -20.01
CA THR A 140 15.87 7.56 -18.63
C THR A 140 16.72 6.78 -17.62
N ARG A 141 17.96 6.45 -17.95
CA ARG A 141 18.85 5.66 -17.09
C ARG A 141 19.12 6.31 -15.73
N SER A 142 19.37 7.62 -15.70
CA SER A 142 19.58 8.37 -14.46
C SER A 142 18.36 8.28 -13.53
N GLU A 143 17.17 8.43 -14.07
CA GLU A 143 15.91 8.32 -13.33
C GLU A 143 15.68 6.89 -12.81
N SER A 144 16.04 5.88 -13.61
CA SER A 144 15.96 4.48 -13.21
C SER A 144 16.90 4.14 -12.05
N VAL A 145 18.12 4.69 -12.05
CA VAL A 145 19.07 4.56 -10.94
C VAL A 145 18.51 5.23 -9.69
N VAL A 146 17.97 6.44 -9.81
CA VAL A 146 17.29 7.14 -8.71
C VAL A 146 16.16 6.29 -8.14
N GLN A 147 15.31 5.72 -8.98
CA GLN A 147 14.23 4.82 -8.56
C GLN A 147 14.74 3.63 -7.74
N ILE A 148 15.82 2.96 -8.21
CA ILE A 148 16.42 1.82 -7.51
C ILE A 148 16.96 2.23 -6.14
N VAL A 149 17.69 3.34 -6.07
CA VAL A 149 18.23 3.87 -4.81
C VAL A 149 17.11 4.20 -3.84
N PHE A 150 16.05 4.88 -4.31
CA PHE A 150 14.88 5.17 -3.48
C PHE A 150 14.17 3.90 -3.01
N ALA A 151 14.03 2.88 -3.86
CA ALA A 151 13.39 1.62 -3.49
C ALA A 151 14.17 0.88 -2.38
N ILE A 152 15.51 0.85 -2.47
CA ILE A 152 16.36 0.25 -1.44
C ILE A 152 16.27 1.06 -0.14
N SER A 153 16.41 2.37 -0.22
CA SER A 153 16.31 3.28 0.95
C SER A 153 14.94 3.14 1.62
N PHE A 154 13.87 3.11 0.82
CA PHE A 154 12.52 2.86 1.30
C PHE A 154 12.40 1.52 2.04
N GLY A 155 12.94 0.43 1.48
CA GLY A 155 12.93 -0.89 2.11
C GLY A 155 13.60 -0.87 3.48
N VAL A 156 14.76 -0.22 3.59
CA VAL A 156 15.51 -0.08 4.85
C VAL A 156 14.70 0.74 5.87
N VAL A 157 14.22 1.92 5.48
CA VAL A 157 13.43 2.79 6.35
C VAL A 157 12.15 2.10 6.84
N MET A 158 11.47 1.39 5.95
CA MET A 158 10.24 0.67 6.31
C MET A 158 10.50 -0.51 7.24
N CYS A 159 11.61 -1.25 7.07
CA CYS A 159 12.00 -2.30 8.01
C CYS A 159 12.24 -1.73 9.40
N ILE A 160 12.97 -0.62 9.50
CA ILE A 160 13.23 0.07 10.77
C ILE A 160 11.91 0.57 11.39
N ALA A 161 11.04 1.22 10.61
CA ALA A 161 9.76 1.73 11.10
C ALA A 161 8.84 0.62 11.60
N VAL A 162 8.78 -0.52 10.90
CA VAL A 162 8.00 -1.68 11.31
C VAL A 162 8.55 -2.31 12.60
N ASP A 163 9.87 -2.37 12.75
CA ASP A 163 10.49 -2.91 13.96
C ASP A 163 10.31 -1.99 15.17
N LEU A 164 10.42 -0.68 14.99
CA LEU A 164 10.09 0.31 16.02
C LEU A 164 8.62 0.21 16.44
N GLN A 165 7.70 0.14 15.48
CA GLN A 165 6.27 -0.04 15.76
C GLN A 165 6.00 -1.35 16.53
N ALA A 166 6.75 -2.42 16.22
CA ALA A 166 6.65 -3.70 16.92
C ALA A 166 7.03 -3.56 18.39
N ARG A 167 8.15 -2.89 18.68
CA ARG A 167 8.66 -2.67 20.05
C ARG A 167 7.67 -1.84 20.87
N HIS A 168 7.22 -0.71 20.37
CA HIS A 168 6.21 0.12 21.04
C HIS A 168 4.90 -0.63 21.33
N HIS A 169 4.48 -1.51 20.41
CA HIS A 169 3.27 -2.29 20.64
C HIS A 169 3.43 -3.31 21.79
N VAL A 170 4.62 -3.87 21.99
CA VAL A 170 4.92 -4.75 23.13
C VAL A 170 4.93 -3.95 24.41
N GLU A 171 5.63 -2.82 24.45
CA GLU A 171 5.70 -1.92 25.60
C GLU A 171 4.32 -1.44 26.06
N ASP A 172 3.47 -0.98 25.12
CA ASP A 172 2.09 -0.58 25.38
C ASP A 172 1.26 -1.72 25.99
N THR A 173 1.45 -2.94 25.47
CA THR A 173 0.71 -4.12 25.93
C THR A 173 1.12 -4.50 27.37
N ASP A 174 2.41 -4.42 27.67
CA ASP A 174 2.93 -4.74 29.01
C ASP A 174 2.55 -3.66 30.04
N ALA A 175 2.54 -2.39 29.63
CA ALA A 175 2.05 -1.29 30.48
C ALA A 175 0.56 -1.46 30.82
N ILE A 176 -0.28 -1.81 29.81
CA ILE A 176 -1.72 -2.05 30.03
C ILE A 176 -1.93 -3.25 30.95
N LYS A 177 -1.17 -4.34 30.79
CA LYS A 177 -1.27 -5.51 31.70
C LYS A 177 -0.91 -5.13 33.13
N SER A 178 0.18 -4.41 33.34
CA SER A 178 0.60 -3.98 34.66
C SER A 178 -0.44 -3.10 35.37
N GLN A 179 -1.09 -2.21 34.59
CA GLN A 179 -2.19 -1.38 35.13
C GLN A 179 -3.43 -2.21 35.48
N MET A 180 -3.77 -3.21 34.65
CA MET A 180 -4.89 -4.12 34.95
C MET A 180 -4.62 -4.96 36.19
N ASP A 181 -3.39 -5.47 36.35
CA ASP A 181 -2.99 -6.26 37.55
C ASP A 181 -2.99 -5.40 38.82
N ALA A 182 -2.56 -4.14 38.72
CA ALA A 182 -2.63 -3.18 39.81
C ALA A 182 -4.09 -2.85 40.20
N ALA A 183 -4.96 -2.61 39.20
CA ALA A 183 -6.38 -2.36 39.44
C ALA A 183 -7.11 -3.57 40.04
N ALA A 184 -6.75 -4.79 39.63
CA ALA A 184 -7.31 -6.01 40.19
C ALA A 184 -6.93 -6.16 41.68
N ARG A 185 -5.67 -5.87 42.05
CA ARG A 185 -5.23 -5.93 43.49
C ARG A 185 -5.98 -4.94 44.37
N VAL A 186 -6.20 -3.71 43.87
CA VAL A 186 -6.96 -2.69 44.60
C VAL A 186 -8.45 -3.06 44.73
N ALA A 187 -9.02 -3.85 43.83
CA ALA A 187 -10.41 -4.28 43.88
C ALA A 187 -10.62 -5.48 44.81
N ASP A 188 -9.53 -6.23 45.17
CA ASP A 188 -9.57 -7.37 46.07
C ASP A 188 -9.28 -6.98 47.55
N GLU A 189 -8.85 -5.73 47.80
CA GLU A 189 -8.71 -5.12 49.13
C GLU A 189 -9.99 -4.39 49.56
#